data_10aac83e51fe6653473328f702a0eda3
#
_entry.id   10aac83e51fe6653473328f702a0eda3
#
_cell.length_a   1.000
_cell.length_b   1.000
_cell.length_c   1.000
_cell.angle_alpha   90.00
_cell.angle_beta   90.00
_cell.angle_gamma   90.00
#
_symmetry.space_group_name_H-M   'P 1'
#
loop_
_entity.id
_entity.type
_entity.pdbx_description
1 polymer ?
#
loop_
_entity_poly.entity_id
_entity_poly.type
_entity_poly.pdbx_seq_one_letter_code
_entity_poly.pdbx_strand_id
1 'polypeptide(L)'
;MRDGPLRHRVEHVDTDASGVVHFSRYASLVETAALDELERRGAGLDVLGAHGLDLRVRDLRITYRAPARFRDWVLLMPGVEHVGPASIKVAVKLYREDTGPEPVLLATGSLDMAVVNRESGGPACIPEALRAEFKPVP
;
A
#
# COMPACT_ATOMS: atom_id res chain seq x y z
N MET A 1 -1.47 -6.20 17.04
CA MET A 1 -1.69 -5.20 15.97
C MET A 1 -0.77 -4.01 16.19
N ARG A 2 -0.12 -3.56 15.17
CA ARG A 2 0.80 -2.44 15.26
C ARG A 2 0.04 -1.11 15.37
N ASP A 3 0.44 -0.27 16.32
CA ASP A 3 -0.09 1.09 16.46
C ASP A 3 0.83 2.06 15.72
N GLY A 4 0.24 3.10 15.15
CA GLY A 4 0.98 4.13 14.45
C GLY A 4 1.28 3.79 12.98
N PRO A 5 1.99 4.69 12.29
CA PRO A 5 2.27 4.52 10.87
C PRO A 5 3.30 3.43 10.60
N LEU A 6 3.22 2.84 9.42
CA LEU A 6 4.21 1.90 8.94
C LEU A 6 5.47 2.67 8.57
N ARG A 7 6.62 2.24 9.06
CA ARG A 7 7.91 2.88 8.80
C ARG A 7 8.84 1.90 8.11
N HIS A 8 9.60 2.41 7.17
CA HIS A 8 10.64 1.66 6.48
C HIS A 8 11.95 2.45 6.56
N ARG A 9 13.01 1.83 7.06
CA ARG A 9 14.33 2.44 7.00
C ARG A 9 14.99 2.06 5.69
N VAL A 10 15.45 3.05 4.93
CA VAL A 10 16.08 2.81 3.64
C VAL A 10 17.38 2.01 3.83
N GLU A 11 17.44 0.86 3.17
CA GLU A 11 18.61 -0.02 3.17
C GLU A 11 19.41 0.20 1.90
N HIS A 12 20.65 -0.27 1.91
CA HIS A 12 21.51 -0.15 0.73
C HIS A 12 20.90 -0.80 -0.50
N VAL A 13 20.22 -1.92 -0.32
CA VAL A 13 19.56 -2.64 -1.42
C VAL A 13 18.43 -1.82 -2.07
N ASP A 14 17.88 -0.83 -1.35
CA ASP A 14 16.82 0.02 -1.88
C ASP A 14 17.35 1.10 -2.83
N THR A 15 18.66 1.35 -2.82
CA THR A 15 19.23 2.50 -3.50
C THR A 15 19.85 2.14 -4.85
N ASP A 16 19.94 3.16 -5.71
CA ASP A 16 20.61 3.04 -7.00
C ASP A 16 22.06 3.57 -6.92
N ALA A 17 22.73 3.66 -8.06
CA ALA A 17 24.11 4.12 -8.12
C ALA A 17 24.28 5.58 -7.66
N SER A 18 23.21 6.36 -7.68
CA SER A 18 23.23 7.77 -7.22
C SER A 18 23.05 7.88 -5.70
N GLY A 19 22.79 6.78 -5.01
CA GLY A 19 22.59 6.78 -3.56
C GLY A 19 21.17 7.16 -3.13
N VAL A 20 20.23 7.27 -4.06
CA VAL A 20 18.81 7.52 -3.74
C VAL A 20 18.00 6.25 -3.94
N VAL A 21 16.86 6.17 -3.28
CA VAL A 21 15.96 5.03 -3.42
C VAL A 21 15.56 4.88 -4.89
N HIS A 22 15.75 3.68 -5.42
CA HIS A 22 15.44 3.37 -6.80
C HIS A 22 13.93 3.55 -7.04
N PHE A 23 13.56 4.14 -8.18
CA PHE A 23 12.14 4.43 -8.45
C PHE A 23 11.25 3.18 -8.35
N SER A 24 11.74 2.03 -8.76
CA SER A 24 10.96 0.78 -8.72
C SER A 24 10.69 0.29 -7.29
N ARG A 25 11.52 0.69 -6.33
CA ARG A 25 11.34 0.29 -4.94
C ARG A 25 10.08 0.90 -4.34
N TYR A 26 9.68 2.06 -4.82
CA TYR A 26 8.44 2.71 -4.37
C TYR A 26 7.21 1.85 -4.67
N ALA A 27 7.21 1.11 -5.76
CA ALA A 27 6.12 0.20 -6.10
C ALA A 27 5.91 -0.85 -5.01
N SER A 28 7.00 -1.48 -4.54
CA SER A 28 6.88 -2.49 -3.48
C SER A 28 6.51 -1.88 -2.14
N LEU A 29 6.96 -0.65 -1.86
CA LEU A 29 6.58 0.03 -0.62
C LEU A 29 5.09 0.40 -0.63
N VAL A 30 4.57 0.84 -1.76
CA VAL A 30 3.14 1.13 -1.92
C VAL A 30 2.33 -0.15 -1.72
N GLU A 31 2.73 -1.26 -2.32
CA GLU A 31 2.06 -2.54 -2.16
C GLU A 31 2.08 -2.99 -0.70
N THR A 32 3.24 -2.93 -0.07
CA THR A 32 3.39 -3.31 1.34
C THR A 32 2.44 -2.50 2.23
N ALA A 33 2.38 -1.18 2.01
CA ALA A 33 1.52 -0.31 2.81
C ALA A 33 0.04 -0.61 2.56
N ALA A 34 -0.33 -0.86 1.31
CA ALA A 34 -1.71 -1.17 0.96
C ALA A 34 -2.17 -2.48 1.63
N LEU A 35 -1.35 -3.53 1.54
CA LEU A 35 -1.68 -4.82 2.15
C LEU A 35 -1.71 -4.73 3.68
N ASP A 36 -0.80 -3.95 4.27
CA ASP A 36 -0.79 -3.72 5.71
C ASP A 36 -2.08 -3.03 6.16
N GLU A 37 -2.57 -2.08 5.39
CA GLU A 37 -3.82 -1.38 5.72
C GLU A 37 -5.01 -2.34 5.71
N LEU A 38 -5.10 -3.23 4.72
CA LEU A 38 -6.17 -4.23 4.67
C LEU A 38 -6.09 -5.16 5.89
N GLU A 39 -4.89 -5.59 6.25
CA GLU A 39 -4.69 -6.44 7.41
C GLU A 39 -5.08 -5.74 8.71
N ARG A 40 -4.74 -4.48 8.87
CA ARG A 40 -5.13 -3.69 10.04
C ARG A 40 -6.64 -3.54 10.15
N ARG A 41 -7.34 -3.61 9.04
CA ARG A 41 -8.82 -3.56 9.00
C ARG A 41 -9.45 -4.91 9.23
N GLY A 42 -8.66 -5.96 9.44
CA GLY A 42 -9.18 -7.31 9.65
C GLY A 42 -9.59 -8.03 8.37
N ALA A 43 -9.10 -7.58 7.22
CA ALA A 43 -9.47 -8.11 5.91
C ALA A 43 -8.24 -8.31 5.02
N GLY A 44 -7.16 -8.79 5.61
CA GLY A 44 -5.92 -9.07 4.91
C GLY A 44 -5.98 -10.31 4.04
N LEU A 45 -4.84 -10.67 3.46
CA LEU A 45 -4.75 -11.79 2.51
C LEU A 45 -5.21 -13.13 3.11
N ASP A 46 -4.93 -13.36 4.39
CA ASP A 46 -5.36 -14.60 5.05
C ASP A 46 -6.88 -14.68 5.14
N VAL A 47 -7.52 -13.58 5.48
CA VAL A 47 -8.99 -13.52 5.58
C VAL A 47 -9.60 -13.68 4.20
N LEU A 48 -9.07 -12.99 3.19
CA LEU A 48 -9.54 -13.13 1.81
C LEU A 48 -9.35 -14.56 1.33
N GLY A 49 -8.22 -15.18 1.62
CA GLY A 49 -7.93 -16.55 1.25
C GLY A 49 -8.91 -17.54 1.88
N ALA A 50 -9.35 -17.29 3.11
CA ALA A 50 -10.35 -18.12 3.78
C ALA A 50 -11.71 -18.07 3.07
N HIS A 51 -11.97 -16.99 2.30
CA HIS A 51 -13.17 -16.87 1.47
C HIS A 51 -12.93 -17.32 0.02
N GLY A 52 -11.78 -17.93 -0.26
CA GLY A 52 -11.43 -18.37 -1.62
C GLY A 52 -11.07 -17.23 -2.56
N LEU A 53 -10.65 -16.09 -2.02
CA LEU A 53 -10.36 -14.87 -2.78
C LEU A 53 -8.87 -14.57 -2.78
N ASP A 54 -8.46 -13.83 -3.81
CA ASP A 54 -7.09 -13.31 -3.93
C ASP A 54 -7.16 -11.91 -4.53
N LEU A 55 -6.05 -11.19 -4.48
CA LEU A 55 -5.94 -9.86 -5.05
C LEU A 55 -4.97 -9.87 -6.23
N ARG A 56 -5.32 -9.12 -7.27
CA ARG A 56 -4.45 -8.93 -8.44
C ARG A 56 -4.30 -7.44 -8.68
N VAL A 57 -3.08 -6.95 -8.72
CA VAL A 57 -2.82 -5.56 -9.08
C VAL A 57 -3.20 -5.36 -10.54
N ARG A 58 -4.02 -4.35 -10.80
CA ARG A 58 -4.42 -4.01 -12.16
C ARG A 58 -4.00 -2.60 -12.58
N ASP A 59 -3.71 -1.72 -11.63
CA ASP A 59 -3.21 -0.39 -11.94
C ASP A 59 -2.38 0.12 -10.78
N LEU A 60 -1.22 0.68 -11.09
CA LEU A 60 -0.34 1.30 -10.12
C LEU A 60 0.13 2.63 -10.67
N ARG A 61 -0.07 3.70 -9.90
CA ARG A 61 0.40 5.03 -10.27
C ARG A 61 1.24 5.59 -9.13
N ILE A 62 2.38 6.16 -9.49
CA ILE A 62 3.26 6.81 -8.51
C ILE A 62 3.71 8.14 -9.08
N THR A 63 3.58 9.18 -8.27
CA THR A 63 4.11 10.50 -8.58
C THR A 63 5.24 10.79 -7.61
N TYR A 64 6.42 11.04 -8.14
CA TYR A 64 7.62 11.27 -7.35
C TYR A 64 7.81 12.76 -7.09
N ARG A 65 8.10 13.13 -5.83
CA ARG A 65 8.22 14.52 -5.41
C ARG A 65 9.61 14.86 -4.89
N ALA A 66 10.22 13.98 -4.10
CA ALA A 66 11.52 14.21 -3.49
C ALA A 66 12.25 12.87 -3.29
N PRO A 67 13.58 12.86 -3.27
CA PRO A 67 14.32 11.63 -3.09
C PRO A 67 14.44 11.22 -1.62
N ALA A 68 14.55 9.92 -1.38
CA ALA A 68 15.00 9.38 -0.11
C ALA A 68 16.37 8.75 -0.32
N ARG A 69 17.18 8.72 0.73
CA ARG A 69 18.56 8.23 0.69
C ARG A 69 18.78 7.14 1.72
N PHE A 70 19.91 6.47 1.61
CA PHE A 70 20.33 5.44 2.55
C PHE A 70 20.20 5.94 4.00
N ARG A 71 19.58 5.11 4.83
CA ARG A 71 19.32 5.36 6.26
C ARG A 71 18.19 6.34 6.58
N ASP A 72 17.59 6.94 5.58
CA ASP A 72 16.39 7.74 5.84
C ASP A 72 15.25 6.86 6.36
N TRP A 73 14.41 7.42 7.19
CA TRP A 73 13.17 6.78 7.62
C TRP A 73 12.03 7.26 6.75
N VAL A 74 11.33 6.31 6.16
CA VAL A 74 10.17 6.58 5.31
C VAL A 74 8.89 6.19 6.06
N LEU A 75 7.95 7.12 6.13
CA LEU A 75 6.62 6.88 6.69
C LEU A 75 5.68 6.50 5.55
N LEU A 76 4.97 5.40 5.70
CA LEU A 76 4.01 4.91 4.72
C LEU A 76 2.61 5.12 5.28
N MET A 77 1.83 5.96 4.62
CA MET A 77 0.51 6.39 5.08
C MET A 77 -0.57 5.95 4.09
N PRO A 78 -1.07 4.71 4.24
CA PRO A 78 -2.12 4.20 3.35
C PRO A 78 -3.51 4.63 3.79
N GLY A 79 -4.43 4.69 2.82
CA GLY A 79 -5.84 4.90 3.08
C GLY A 79 -6.67 4.28 1.96
N VAL A 80 -7.74 3.58 2.30
CA VAL A 80 -8.64 3.02 1.29
C VAL A 80 -9.36 4.18 0.62
N GLU A 81 -9.21 4.30 -0.69
CA GLU A 81 -9.78 5.39 -1.48
C GLU A 81 -11.13 5.02 -2.09
N HIS A 82 -11.25 3.79 -2.55
CA HIS A 82 -12.47 3.34 -3.22
C HIS A 82 -12.63 1.84 -3.12
N VAL A 83 -13.87 1.39 -2.95
CA VAL A 83 -14.21 -0.02 -2.93
C VAL A 83 -15.29 -0.27 -3.97
N GLY A 84 -14.95 -0.99 -5.02
CA GLY A 84 -15.90 -1.42 -6.04
C GLY A 84 -16.52 -2.76 -5.68
N PRO A 85 -17.40 -3.29 -6.53
CA PRO A 85 -17.97 -4.63 -6.29
C PRO A 85 -16.91 -5.74 -6.26
N ALA A 86 -15.86 -5.61 -7.07
CA ALA A 86 -14.81 -6.60 -7.19
C ALA A 86 -13.43 -5.93 -7.27
N SER A 87 -13.26 -4.80 -6.59
CA SER A 87 -11.98 -4.09 -6.60
C SER A 87 -11.82 -3.23 -5.35
N ILE A 88 -10.56 -2.97 -5.00
CA ILE A 88 -10.20 -2.11 -3.89
C ILE A 88 -9.07 -1.21 -4.36
N LYS A 89 -9.21 0.09 -4.13
CA LYS A 89 -8.19 1.07 -4.46
C LYS A 89 -7.65 1.71 -3.20
N VAL A 90 -6.33 1.63 -3.01
CA VAL A 90 -5.66 2.18 -1.84
C VAL A 90 -4.73 3.31 -2.30
N ALA A 91 -4.84 4.46 -1.66
CA ALA A 91 -3.91 5.56 -1.85
C ALA A 91 -2.84 5.47 -0.77
N VAL A 92 -1.59 5.77 -1.12
CA VAL A 92 -0.47 5.72 -0.18
C VAL A 92 0.33 7.00 -0.34
N LYS A 93 0.57 7.70 0.78
CA LYS A 93 1.51 8.82 0.81
C LYS A 93 2.79 8.35 1.49
N LEU A 94 3.92 8.67 0.89
CA LEU A 94 5.23 8.30 1.43
C LEU A 94 5.97 9.58 1.82
N TYR A 95 6.37 9.64 3.09
CA TYR A 95 7.07 10.79 3.65
C TYR A 95 8.44 10.39 4.14
N ARG A 96 9.41 11.31 4.07
CA ARG A 96 10.70 11.15 4.74
C ARG A 96 10.61 11.87 6.09
N GLU A 97 10.93 11.17 7.17
CA GLU A 97 11.12 11.83 8.46
C GLU A 97 12.34 12.71 8.37
N ASP A 98 12.21 13.95 8.80
CA ASP A 98 13.29 14.91 8.73
C ASP A 98 13.50 15.53 10.12
N THR A 99 14.62 16.22 10.29
CA THR A 99 14.92 16.94 11.54
C THR A 99 14.06 18.19 11.71
N GLY A 100 13.42 18.64 10.63
CA GLY A 100 12.50 19.77 10.67
C GLY A 100 11.16 19.43 11.30
N PRO A 101 10.29 20.43 11.49
CA PRO A 101 8.99 20.20 12.15
C PRO A 101 8.01 19.35 11.37
N GLU A 102 8.20 19.24 10.06
CA GLU A 102 7.29 18.47 9.21
C GLU A 102 8.05 17.48 8.33
N PRO A 103 7.47 16.28 8.10
CA PRO A 103 8.07 15.34 7.17
C PRO A 103 7.98 15.85 5.74
N VAL A 104 8.89 15.37 4.89
CA VAL A 104 8.96 15.74 3.48
C VAL A 104 8.19 14.72 2.66
N LEU A 105 7.24 15.17 1.84
CA LEU A 105 6.51 14.28 0.94
C LEU A 105 7.45 13.78 -0.16
N LEU A 106 7.66 12.46 -0.19
CA LEU A 106 8.52 11.81 -1.17
C LEU A 106 7.76 11.45 -2.44
N ALA A 107 6.59 10.86 -2.26
CA ALA A 107 5.79 10.34 -3.36
C ALA A 107 4.35 10.11 -2.94
N THR A 108 3.46 10.09 -3.91
CA THR A 108 2.08 9.64 -3.73
C THR A 108 1.86 8.45 -4.64
N GLY A 109 1.22 7.42 -4.13
CA GLY A 109 0.91 6.22 -4.88
C GLY A 109 -0.58 5.90 -4.85
N SER A 110 -1.02 5.16 -5.86
CA SER A 110 -2.38 4.66 -5.93
C SER A 110 -2.31 3.26 -6.49
N LEU A 111 -2.84 2.29 -5.74
CA LEU A 111 -2.83 0.88 -6.10
C LEU A 111 -4.26 0.40 -6.23
N ASP A 112 -4.63 -0.01 -7.44
CA ASP A 112 -5.95 -0.55 -7.73
C ASP A 112 -5.84 -2.06 -7.89
N MET A 113 -6.56 -2.81 -7.06
CA MET A 113 -6.47 -4.27 -7.02
C MET A 113 -7.83 -4.88 -7.35
N ALA A 114 -7.82 -5.84 -8.26
CA ALA A 114 -9.01 -6.64 -8.55
C ALA A 114 -9.12 -7.77 -7.53
N VAL A 115 -10.35 -8.06 -7.09
CA VAL A 115 -10.64 -9.22 -6.28
C VAL A 115 -11.00 -10.36 -7.22
N VAL A 116 -10.31 -11.48 -7.06
CA VAL A 116 -10.48 -12.62 -7.96
C VAL A 116 -10.75 -13.90 -7.17
N ASN A 117 -11.37 -14.86 -7.84
CA ASN A 117 -11.51 -16.20 -7.30
C ASN A 117 -10.15 -16.89 -7.35
N ARG A 118 -9.72 -17.45 -6.24
CA ARG A 118 -8.39 -18.05 -6.11
C ARG A 118 -8.16 -19.22 -7.08
N GLU A 119 -9.19 -20.02 -7.33
CA GLU A 119 -9.07 -21.17 -8.21
C GLU A 119 -9.14 -20.80 -9.68
N SER A 120 -10.16 -20.04 -10.07
CA SER A 120 -10.39 -19.71 -11.48
C SER A 120 -9.61 -18.51 -11.97
N GLY A 121 -9.23 -17.61 -11.05
CA GLY A 121 -8.61 -16.33 -11.42
C GLY A 121 -9.59 -15.32 -11.98
N GLY A 122 -10.87 -15.69 -12.08
CA GLY A 122 -11.90 -14.78 -12.59
C GLY A 122 -12.36 -13.78 -11.54
N PRO A 123 -13.06 -12.71 -11.98
CA PRO A 123 -13.57 -11.70 -11.07
C PRO A 123 -14.47 -12.30 -9.99
N ALA A 124 -14.36 -11.80 -8.77
CA ALA A 124 -15.18 -12.24 -7.65
C ALA A 124 -15.64 -11.03 -6.86
N CYS A 125 -16.90 -11.06 -6.42
CA CYS A 125 -17.42 -9.97 -5.61
C CYS A 125 -16.86 -10.05 -4.19
N ILE A 126 -16.64 -8.89 -3.60
CA ILE A 126 -16.23 -8.79 -2.19
C ILE A 126 -17.41 -9.22 -1.33
N PRO A 127 -17.25 -10.20 -0.43
CA PRO A 127 -18.33 -10.61 0.47
C PRO A 127 -18.85 -9.44 1.30
N GLU A 128 -20.14 -9.38 1.51
CA GLU A 128 -20.77 -8.31 2.26
C GLU A 128 -20.15 -8.15 3.65
N ALA A 129 -19.80 -9.25 4.28
CA ALA A 129 -19.18 -9.25 5.60
C ALA A 129 -17.83 -8.51 5.63
N LEU A 130 -17.13 -8.46 4.50
CA LEU A 130 -15.84 -7.78 4.41
C LEU A 130 -15.92 -6.36 3.87
N ARG A 131 -16.98 -6.04 3.14
CA ARG A 131 -17.10 -4.70 2.51
C ARG A 131 -17.04 -3.57 3.51
N ALA A 132 -17.68 -3.75 4.67
CA ALA A 132 -17.69 -2.72 5.70
C ALA A 132 -16.29 -2.41 6.24
N GLU A 133 -15.41 -3.42 6.26
CA GLU A 133 -14.05 -3.27 6.75
C GLU A 133 -13.17 -2.46 5.81
N PHE A 134 -13.52 -2.43 4.52
CA PHE A 134 -12.74 -1.71 3.51
C PHE A 134 -13.19 -0.27 3.32
N LYS A 135 -14.35 0.13 3.85
CA LYS A 135 -14.86 1.48 3.59
C LYS A 135 -13.91 2.55 4.12
N PRO A 136 -13.72 3.62 3.34
CA PRO A 136 -12.94 4.75 3.82
C PRO A 136 -13.53 5.32 5.10
N VAL A 137 -12.67 5.77 6.00
CA VAL A 137 -13.11 6.48 7.21
C VAL A 137 -13.56 7.88 6.79
N PRO A 138 -14.78 8.31 7.18
CA PRO A 138 -15.26 9.64 6.84
C PRO A 138 -14.43 10.77 7.45
#